data_d81359a4b1f615348a3cf4b248a42bad
#
_entry.id   d81359a4b1f615348a3cf4b248a42bad
#
_cell.length_a   1.000
_cell.length_b   1.000
_cell.length_c   1.000
_cell.angle_alpha   90.00
_cell.angle_beta   90.00
_cell.angle_gamma   90.00
#
_symmetry.space_group_name_H-M   'P 1'
#
loop_
_entity.id
_entity.type
_entity.pdbx_description
1 polymer ?
#
loop_
_entity_poly.entity_id
_entity_poly.type
_entity_poly.pdbx_seq_one_letter_code
_entity_poly.pdbx_strand_id
1 'polypeptide(L)'
;GIYGAAVDKDGNFWGSQLSQGYLVNINRQTLQYKTWPMAAGGYGMTVDSKGYVWTCSSTVARFDPMTETWQTNSVGGSGGCMEDGKGTLYMSGSNSSIIAVDTDTLQVKTSYPVPQYVHGISIDFYGYVWGVSMGSEAYRLDINQNGAFQTFAGLVGAYTYSDMTGFALSNVGQPCG
;
A
#
# COMPACT_ATOMS: atom_id res chain seq x y z
N GLY A 1 -14.88 -5.37 -11.17
CA GLY A 1 -14.10 -6.48 -10.59
C GLY A 1 -13.16 -6.01 -9.48
N ILE A 2 -12.43 -6.94 -8.88
CA ILE A 2 -11.39 -6.65 -7.91
C ILE A 2 -10.17 -6.09 -8.66
N TYR A 3 -9.58 -5.03 -8.11
CA TYR A 3 -8.38 -4.42 -8.66
C TYR A 3 -7.18 -4.55 -7.70
N GLY A 4 -7.28 -4.02 -6.48
CA GLY A 4 -6.29 -4.21 -5.42
C GLY A 4 -6.65 -5.42 -4.56
N ALA A 5 -5.63 -6.13 -4.05
CA ALA A 5 -5.85 -7.28 -3.17
C ALA A 5 -4.73 -7.46 -2.14
N ALA A 6 -5.09 -7.99 -0.99
CA ALA A 6 -4.17 -8.36 0.08
C ALA A 6 -4.72 -9.55 0.87
N VAL A 7 -3.86 -10.20 1.65
CA VAL A 7 -4.24 -11.27 2.57
C VAL A 7 -3.87 -10.83 3.98
N ASP A 8 -4.78 -11.00 4.93
CA ASP A 8 -4.53 -10.66 6.33
C ASP A 8 -3.79 -11.79 7.11
N LYS A 9 -3.44 -11.51 8.36
CA LYS A 9 -2.75 -12.46 9.25
C LYS A 9 -3.53 -13.75 9.51
N ASP A 10 -4.84 -13.72 9.35
CA ASP A 10 -5.70 -14.89 9.54
C ASP A 10 -5.92 -15.66 8.22
N GLY A 11 -5.32 -15.17 7.13
CA GLY A 11 -5.38 -15.76 5.80
C GLY A 11 -6.65 -15.40 5.02
N ASN A 12 -7.45 -14.46 5.49
CA ASN A 12 -8.61 -13.99 4.74
C ASN A 12 -8.17 -13.10 3.59
N PHE A 13 -8.89 -13.22 2.47
CA PHE A 13 -8.67 -12.36 1.32
C PHE A 13 -9.40 -11.03 1.51
N TRP A 14 -8.71 -9.95 1.20
CA TRP A 14 -9.26 -8.62 1.07
C TRP A 14 -9.08 -8.12 -0.35
N GLY A 15 -10.10 -7.48 -0.91
CA GLY A 15 -10.05 -6.92 -2.25
C GLY A 15 -10.79 -5.61 -2.35
N SER A 16 -10.29 -4.70 -3.16
CA SER A 16 -10.92 -3.42 -3.45
C SER A 16 -11.23 -3.29 -4.93
N GLN A 17 -12.29 -2.57 -5.27
CA GLN A 17 -12.58 -2.17 -6.63
C GLN A 17 -11.76 -0.92 -6.98
N LEU A 18 -11.46 -0.76 -8.28
CA LEU A 18 -10.82 0.45 -8.78
C LEU A 18 -11.76 1.66 -8.60
N SER A 19 -11.19 2.79 -8.27
CA SER A 19 -11.93 4.03 -8.01
C SER A 19 -12.85 3.90 -6.79
N GLN A 20 -14.09 4.32 -6.88
CA GLN A 20 -15.04 4.22 -5.78
C GLN A 20 -15.97 3.03 -6.00
N GLY A 21 -15.98 2.11 -5.08
CA GLY A 21 -16.78 0.90 -5.16
C GLY A 21 -16.90 0.22 -3.82
N TYR A 22 -16.57 -1.06 -3.79
CA TYR A 22 -16.68 -1.88 -2.59
C TYR A 22 -15.33 -2.46 -2.18
N LEU A 23 -15.11 -2.49 -0.87
CA LEU A 23 -14.16 -3.37 -0.21
C LEU A 23 -14.85 -4.72 0.00
N VAL A 24 -14.15 -5.82 -0.28
CA VAL A 24 -14.64 -7.17 -0.01
C VAL A 24 -13.67 -7.92 0.90
N ASN A 25 -14.20 -8.68 1.83
CA ASN A 25 -13.48 -9.71 2.58
C ASN A 25 -14.05 -11.08 2.23
N ILE A 26 -13.19 -12.06 2.07
CA ILE A 26 -13.58 -13.48 1.92
C ILE A 26 -12.87 -14.26 3.03
N ASN A 27 -13.65 -14.89 3.90
CA ASN A 27 -13.12 -15.74 4.93
C ASN A 27 -12.52 -17.01 4.32
N ARG A 28 -11.26 -17.31 4.65
CA ARG A 28 -10.51 -18.42 4.04
C ARG A 28 -11.09 -19.81 4.31
N GLN A 29 -11.76 -19.98 5.45
CA GLN A 29 -12.27 -21.30 5.88
C GLN A 29 -13.68 -21.56 5.36
N THR A 30 -14.56 -20.56 5.49
CA THR A 30 -15.98 -20.72 5.16
C THR A 30 -16.30 -20.28 3.73
N LEU A 31 -15.40 -19.55 3.09
CA LEU A 31 -15.58 -18.88 1.79
C LEU A 31 -16.75 -17.88 1.78
N GLN A 32 -17.28 -17.55 2.95
CA GLN A 32 -18.28 -16.50 3.08
C GLN A 32 -17.62 -15.13 2.80
N TYR A 33 -18.34 -14.27 2.13
CA TYR A 33 -17.85 -12.92 1.84
C TYR A 33 -18.71 -11.85 2.49
N LYS A 34 -18.10 -10.72 2.75
CA LYS A 34 -18.74 -9.49 3.20
C LYS A 34 -18.23 -8.31 2.40
N THR A 35 -19.06 -7.30 2.19
CA THR A 35 -18.71 -6.11 1.45
C THR A 35 -19.10 -4.84 2.19
N TRP A 36 -18.31 -3.79 1.99
CA TRP A 36 -18.58 -2.46 2.54
C TRP A 36 -18.36 -1.42 1.44
N PRO A 37 -19.21 -0.38 1.34
CA PRO A 37 -18.92 0.75 0.47
C PRO A 37 -17.58 1.40 0.87
N MET A 38 -16.74 1.70 -0.10
CA MET A 38 -15.47 2.38 0.14
C MET A 38 -15.70 3.87 0.44
N ALA A 39 -15.01 4.39 1.46
CA ALA A 39 -15.13 5.81 1.84
C ALA A 39 -14.39 6.74 0.86
N ALA A 40 -13.39 6.23 0.15
CA ALA A 40 -12.66 6.93 -0.90
C ALA A 40 -12.26 5.97 -2.01
N GLY A 41 -12.03 6.50 -3.20
CA GLY A 41 -11.50 5.71 -4.30
C GLY A 41 -10.09 5.20 -3.98
N GLY A 42 -9.82 3.95 -4.33
CA GLY A 42 -8.53 3.30 -4.15
C GLY A 42 -7.91 2.89 -5.48
N TYR A 43 -6.59 2.84 -5.49
CA TYR A 43 -5.78 2.22 -6.53
C TYR A 43 -4.92 1.11 -5.90
N GLY A 44 -4.00 1.47 -5.02
CA GLY A 44 -3.24 0.54 -4.21
C GLY A 44 -4.01 0.07 -2.98
N MET A 45 -3.63 -1.11 -2.48
CA MET A 45 -4.23 -1.71 -1.31
C MET A 45 -3.19 -2.45 -0.47
N THR A 46 -3.31 -2.38 0.83
CA THR A 46 -2.50 -3.19 1.76
C THR A 46 -3.27 -3.48 3.05
N VAL A 47 -2.83 -4.50 3.79
CA VAL A 47 -3.25 -4.74 5.18
C VAL A 47 -2.04 -4.46 6.06
N ASP A 48 -2.20 -3.61 7.06
CA ASP A 48 -1.10 -3.24 7.95
C ASP A 48 -0.88 -4.26 9.08
N SER A 49 0.19 -4.05 9.83
CA SER A 49 0.58 -4.92 10.96
C SER A 49 -0.43 -4.96 12.10
N LYS A 50 -1.33 -3.97 12.19
CA LYS A 50 -2.43 -3.90 13.18
C LYS A 50 -3.71 -4.57 12.66
N GLY A 51 -3.75 -4.95 11.38
CA GLY A 51 -4.91 -5.56 10.73
C GLY A 51 -5.89 -4.57 10.10
N TYR A 52 -5.55 -3.29 10.03
CA TYR A 52 -6.35 -2.32 9.26
C TYR A 52 -6.14 -2.52 7.77
N VAL A 53 -7.20 -2.31 7.01
CA VAL A 53 -7.17 -2.40 5.55
C VAL A 53 -7.08 -1.00 4.95
N TRP A 54 -6.09 -0.80 4.10
CA TRP A 54 -5.83 0.49 3.48
C TRP A 54 -6.14 0.46 1.99
N THR A 55 -6.77 1.51 1.51
CA THR A 55 -6.85 1.82 0.08
C THR A 55 -6.17 3.17 -0.17
N CYS A 56 -5.36 3.22 -1.21
CA CYS A 56 -4.43 4.31 -1.46
C CYS A 56 -4.67 4.93 -2.84
N SER A 57 -4.81 6.25 -2.85
CA SER A 57 -4.89 7.09 -4.05
C SER A 57 -4.51 8.53 -3.65
N SER A 58 -5.12 9.56 -4.23
CA SER A 58 -5.01 10.94 -3.74
C SER A 58 -5.47 11.10 -2.28
N THR A 59 -6.33 10.20 -1.85
CA THR A 59 -6.83 10.06 -0.48
C THR A 59 -6.43 8.68 0.02
N VAL A 60 -5.83 8.59 1.22
CA VAL A 60 -5.72 7.34 1.94
C VAL A 60 -7.01 7.09 2.70
N ALA A 61 -7.47 5.84 2.68
CA ALA A 61 -8.61 5.41 3.48
C ALA A 61 -8.22 4.16 4.27
N ARG A 62 -8.39 4.21 5.58
CA ARG A 62 -8.14 3.12 6.52
C ARG A 62 -9.45 2.56 7.02
N PHE A 63 -9.67 1.29 6.79
CA PHE A 63 -10.82 0.54 7.28
C PHE A 63 -10.43 -0.25 8.52
N ASP A 64 -11.22 -0.13 9.57
CA ASP A 64 -11.12 -0.96 10.76
C ASP A 64 -12.11 -2.14 10.65
N PRO A 65 -11.64 -3.38 10.47
CA PRO A 65 -12.52 -4.54 10.37
C PRO A 65 -13.30 -4.86 11.65
N MET A 66 -12.83 -4.40 12.81
CA MET A 66 -13.49 -4.66 14.11
C MET A 66 -14.70 -3.77 14.32
N THR A 67 -14.60 -2.50 13.95
CA THR A 67 -15.67 -1.51 14.10
C THR A 67 -16.43 -1.25 12.80
N GLU A 68 -15.92 -1.77 11.69
CA GLU A 68 -16.45 -1.57 10.33
C GLU A 68 -16.53 -0.09 9.94
N THR A 69 -15.57 0.69 10.39
CA THR A 69 -15.53 2.14 10.16
C THR A 69 -14.34 2.56 9.31
N TRP A 70 -14.51 3.65 8.59
CA TRP A 70 -13.47 4.27 7.78
C TRP A 70 -12.93 5.55 8.42
N GLN A 71 -11.64 5.76 8.24
CA GLN A 71 -10.99 7.06 8.40
C GLN A 71 -10.29 7.42 7.09
N THR A 72 -10.30 8.69 6.73
CA THR A 72 -9.73 9.16 5.46
C THR A 72 -8.95 10.45 5.63
N ASN A 73 -7.92 10.63 4.79
CA ASN A 73 -7.22 11.90 4.65
C ASN A 73 -6.68 12.08 3.23
N SER A 74 -6.77 13.30 2.70
CA SER A 74 -6.18 13.65 1.40
C SER A 74 -4.67 13.90 1.58
N VAL A 75 -3.86 13.15 0.86
CA VAL A 75 -2.40 13.15 1.04
C VAL A 75 -1.62 13.44 -0.27
N GLY A 76 -2.33 13.59 -1.39
CA GLY A 76 -1.71 13.82 -2.70
C GLY A 76 -1.00 12.59 -3.28
N GLY A 77 -1.44 11.41 -2.88
CA GLY A 77 -0.93 10.14 -3.40
C GLY A 77 -1.49 9.76 -4.77
N SER A 78 -1.06 8.65 -5.31
CA SER A 78 -1.41 8.24 -6.66
C SER A 78 -1.43 6.74 -6.94
N GLY A 79 -0.66 5.93 -6.28
CA GLY A 79 -0.46 4.53 -6.69
C GLY A 79 -0.38 3.56 -5.52
N GLY A 80 0.60 2.67 -5.57
CA GLY A 80 0.81 1.63 -4.57
C GLY A 80 1.15 2.15 -3.19
N CYS A 81 0.92 1.32 -2.20
CA CYS A 81 1.29 1.62 -0.81
C CYS A 81 1.63 0.35 -0.02
N MET A 82 2.45 0.53 1.02
CA MET A 82 2.82 -0.55 1.96
C MET A 82 3.18 0.04 3.32
N GLU A 83 2.79 -0.63 4.39
CA GLU A 83 3.11 -0.27 5.78
C GLU A 83 4.38 -1.00 6.25
N ASP A 84 5.18 -0.36 7.10
CA ASP A 84 6.51 -0.82 7.51
C ASP A 84 6.55 -1.66 8.81
N GLY A 85 5.41 -1.96 9.40
CA GLY A 85 5.33 -2.63 10.70
C GLY A 85 5.67 -1.72 11.89
N LYS A 86 5.93 -0.43 11.64
CA LYS A 86 6.36 0.55 12.67
C LYS A 86 5.47 1.81 12.69
N GLY A 87 4.33 1.74 12.04
CA GLY A 87 3.35 2.83 12.03
C GLY A 87 3.57 3.86 10.93
N THR A 88 4.22 3.49 9.83
CA THR A 88 4.35 4.35 8.66
C THR A 88 3.90 3.63 7.39
N LEU A 89 2.92 4.20 6.71
CA LEU A 89 2.49 3.78 5.38
C LEU A 89 3.27 4.59 4.34
N TYR A 90 4.04 3.91 3.51
CA TYR A 90 4.69 4.52 2.35
C TYR A 90 3.83 4.36 1.12
N MET A 91 3.70 5.40 0.32
CA MET A 91 2.89 5.38 -0.88
C MET A 91 3.45 6.24 -2.00
N SER A 92 3.04 5.93 -3.21
CA SER A 92 3.33 6.75 -4.38
C SER A 92 2.71 8.13 -4.26
N GLY A 93 3.50 9.17 -4.48
CA GLY A 93 3.04 10.56 -4.55
C GLY A 93 2.83 11.02 -5.99
N SER A 94 1.84 11.87 -6.23
CA SER A 94 1.54 12.39 -7.56
C SER A 94 2.64 13.30 -8.15
N ASN A 95 3.53 13.85 -7.31
CA ASN A 95 4.59 14.78 -7.68
C ASN A 95 5.99 14.14 -7.70
N SER A 96 6.14 12.95 -8.27
CA SER A 96 7.42 12.23 -8.30
C SER A 96 8.05 12.16 -6.90
N SER A 97 7.32 11.59 -5.99
CA SER A 97 7.76 11.41 -4.60
C SER A 97 7.25 10.10 -4.01
N ILE A 98 7.85 9.69 -2.91
CA ILE A 98 7.30 8.67 -2.01
C ILE A 98 6.85 9.39 -0.75
N ILE A 99 5.57 9.27 -0.43
CA ILE A 99 4.95 9.93 0.74
C ILE A 99 4.95 8.94 1.89
N ALA A 100 5.36 9.39 3.07
CA ALA A 100 5.24 8.68 4.33
C ALA A 100 4.05 9.23 5.12
N VAL A 101 3.09 8.36 5.43
CA VAL A 101 1.86 8.69 6.16
C VAL A 101 1.89 8.00 7.52
N ASP A 102 1.55 8.71 8.56
CA ASP A 102 1.38 8.15 9.91
C ASP A 102 0.11 7.28 9.96
N THR A 103 0.24 6.02 10.38
CA THR A 103 -0.88 5.08 10.34
C THR A 103 -1.95 5.34 11.40
N ASP A 104 -1.64 6.06 12.46
CA ASP A 104 -2.61 6.37 13.52
C ASP A 104 -3.41 7.62 13.20
N THR A 105 -2.72 8.67 12.74
CA THR A 105 -3.33 9.99 12.47
C THR A 105 -3.73 10.21 11.03
N LEU A 106 -3.24 9.39 10.10
CA LEU A 106 -3.36 9.52 8.65
C LEU A 106 -2.72 10.81 8.09
N GLN A 107 -1.89 11.49 8.88
CA GLN A 107 -1.21 12.71 8.45
C GLN A 107 0.08 12.38 7.68
N VAL A 108 0.43 13.22 6.72
CA VAL A 108 1.72 13.13 6.03
C VAL A 108 2.82 13.49 7.02
N LYS A 109 3.76 12.55 7.25
CA LYS A 109 4.97 12.76 8.08
C LYS A 109 6.04 13.48 7.26
N THR A 110 6.25 13.02 6.04
CA THR A 110 7.24 13.57 5.12
C THR A 110 6.98 13.10 3.70
N SER A 111 7.66 13.71 2.75
CA SER A 111 7.66 13.32 1.34
C SER A 111 9.10 13.29 0.83
N TYR A 112 9.50 12.18 0.24
CA TYR A 112 10.84 11.96 -0.32
C TYR A 112 10.79 12.14 -1.84
N PRO A 113 11.41 13.20 -2.39
CA PRO A 113 11.43 13.41 -3.83
C PRO A 113 12.29 12.33 -4.51
N VAL A 114 11.82 11.87 -5.66
CA VAL A 114 12.54 10.95 -6.54
C VAL A 114 12.54 11.52 -7.97
N PRO A 115 13.49 11.10 -8.84
CA PRO A 115 13.63 11.71 -10.17
C PRO A 115 12.41 11.56 -11.07
N GLN A 116 11.68 10.47 -10.96
CA GLN A 116 10.51 10.19 -11.80
C GLN A 116 9.34 9.75 -10.93
N TYR A 117 8.14 9.85 -11.48
CA TYR A 117 6.96 9.26 -10.86
C TYR A 117 7.16 7.76 -10.64
N VAL A 118 6.90 7.31 -9.43
CA VAL A 118 6.90 5.89 -9.06
C VAL A 118 5.46 5.40 -8.88
N HIS A 119 5.16 4.25 -9.42
CA HIS A 119 3.82 3.69 -9.40
C HIS A 119 3.68 2.60 -8.36
N GLY A 120 4.55 1.61 -8.41
CA GLY A 120 4.60 0.54 -7.42
C GLY A 120 5.47 0.91 -6.23
N ILE A 121 4.99 0.59 -5.04
CA ILE A 121 5.70 0.78 -3.77
C ILE A 121 5.82 -0.57 -3.09
N SER A 122 7.00 -0.85 -2.54
CA SER A 122 7.25 -2.00 -1.69
C SER A 122 8.25 -1.65 -0.59
N ILE A 123 8.31 -2.47 0.45
CA ILE A 123 9.34 -2.41 1.48
C ILE A 123 10.02 -3.76 1.51
N ASP A 124 11.34 -3.79 1.46
CA ASP A 124 12.08 -5.04 1.55
C ASP A 124 12.28 -5.48 3.01
N PHE A 125 12.80 -6.69 3.20
CA PHE A 125 13.01 -7.26 4.54
C PHE A 125 14.16 -6.59 5.32
N TYR A 126 14.90 -5.68 4.68
CA TYR A 126 15.92 -4.85 5.33
C TYR A 126 15.38 -3.48 5.75
N GLY A 127 14.13 -3.16 5.38
CA GLY A 127 13.46 -1.90 5.69
C GLY A 127 13.70 -0.78 4.70
N TYR A 128 14.28 -1.06 3.53
CA TYR A 128 14.36 -0.07 2.45
C TYR A 128 13.02 0.04 1.74
N VAL A 129 12.64 1.27 1.40
CA VAL A 129 11.45 1.53 0.62
C VAL A 129 11.81 1.58 -0.87
N TRP A 130 11.12 0.79 -1.67
CA TRP A 130 11.30 0.72 -3.10
C TRP A 130 10.16 1.40 -3.82
N GLY A 131 10.52 2.26 -4.79
CA GLY A 131 9.59 2.83 -5.74
C GLY A 131 9.97 2.44 -7.16
N VAL A 132 9.04 1.89 -7.92
CA VAL A 132 9.27 1.50 -9.32
C VAL A 132 8.57 2.49 -10.24
N SER A 133 9.33 3.11 -11.16
CA SER A 133 8.77 4.00 -12.16
C SER A 133 7.96 3.22 -13.20
N MET A 134 7.13 3.90 -13.96
CA MET A 134 6.47 3.29 -15.13
C MET A 134 7.39 3.24 -16.37
N GLY A 135 8.62 3.67 -16.24
CA GLY A 135 9.63 3.77 -17.30
C GLY A 135 10.74 2.74 -17.15
N SER A 136 11.93 3.22 -16.84
CA SER A 136 13.17 2.43 -16.92
C SER A 136 13.94 2.33 -15.61
N GLU A 137 13.40 2.84 -14.50
CA GLU A 137 14.14 2.97 -13.25
C GLU A 137 13.33 2.47 -12.04
N ALA A 138 14.06 1.99 -11.04
CA ALA A 138 13.58 1.79 -9.69
C ALA A 138 14.48 2.55 -8.71
N TYR A 139 13.90 2.97 -7.59
CA TYR A 139 14.59 3.73 -6.54
C TYR A 139 14.47 2.97 -5.23
N ARG A 140 15.59 2.77 -4.55
CA ARG A 140 15.64 2.22 -3.20
C ARG A 140 16.00 3.31 -2.22
N LEU A 141 15.10 3.65 -1.32
CA LEU A 141 15.27 4.70 -0.32
C LEU A 141 15.72 4.11 1.01
N ASP A 142 16.72 4.72 1.62
CA ASP A 142 17.09 4.48 3.02
C ASP A 142 16.41 5.53 3.90
N ILE A 143 15.33 5.14 4.56
CA ILE A 143 14.57 6.04 5.43
C ILE A 143 15.36 6.46 6.68
N ASN A 144 16.32 5.64 7.12
CA ASN A 144 17.19 5.96 8.27
C ASN A 144 18.26 7.01 7.91
N GLN A 145 18.50 7.24 6.62
CA GLN A 145 19.39 8.26 6.09
C GLN A 145 18.62 9.40 5.43
N ASN A 146 17.50 9.80 6.00
CA ASN A 146 16.65 10.89 5.52
C ASN A 146 16.18 10.71 4.06
N GLY A 147 15.94 9.46 3.65
CA GLY A 147 15.47 9.15 2.31
C GLY A 147 16.56 9.22 1.22
N ALA A 148 17.83 9.12 1.60
CA ALA A 148 18.90 8.92 0.60
C ALA A 148 18.56 7.72 -0.28
N PHE A 149 18.66 7.87 -1.59
CA PHE A 149 18.23 6.82 -2.50
C PHE A 149 19.32 6.38 -3.48
N GLN A 150 19.17 5.15 -3.95
CA GLN A 150 19.94 4.57 -5.05
C GLN A 150 19.02 4.34 -6.24
N THR A 151 19.52 4.62 -7.44
CA THR A 151 18.82 4.37 -8.69
C THR A 151 19.30 3.07 -9.33
N PHE A 152 18.35 2.27 -9.78
CA PHE A 152 18.56 1.05 -10.55
C PHE A 152 17.92 1.24 -11.92
N ALA A 153 18.74 1.40 -12.95
CA ALA A 153 18.31 1.58 -14.33
C ALA A 153 18.28 0.24 -15.09
N GLY A 154 17.70 0.26 -16.29
CA GLY A 154 17.68 -0.87 -17.22
C GLY A 154 16.35 -1.63 -17.27
N LEU A 155 15.34 -1.16 -16.57
CA LEU A 155 13.98 -1.66 -16.74
C LEU A 155 13.41 -1.19 -18.08
N VAL A 156 12.47 -1.93 -18.65
CA VAL A 156 11.82 -1.59 -19.91
C VAL A 156 10.31 -1.58 -19.72
N GLY A 157 9.72 -0.38 -19.72
CA GLY A 157 8.28 -0.21 -19.54
C GLY A 157 7.77 -0.85 -18.24
N ALA A 158 8.47 -0.63 -17.14
CA ALA A 158 8.19 -1.26 -15.87
C ALA A 158 6.84 -0.78 -15.32
N TYR A 159 5.84 -1.63 -15.46
CA TYR A 159 4.55 -1.43 -14.84
C TYR A 159 4.35 -2.53 -13.79
N THR A 160 4.48 -2.14 -12.54
CA THR A 160 4.28 -3.03 -11.42
C THR A 160 2.92 -2.79 -10.85
N TYR A 161 1.84 -3.27 -11.28
CA TYR A 161 0.58 -3.02 -10.56
C TYR A 161 0.85 -2.48 -9.15
N SER A 162 0.06 -1.69 -8.56
CA SER A 162 0.40 -0.89 -7.39
C SER A 162 0.86 -1.70 -6.16
N ASP A 163 0.43 -2.95 -6.07
CA ASP A 163 0.61 -3.78 -4.88
C ASP A 163 1.75 -4.78 -5.11
N MET A 164 2.95 -4.40 -4.67
CA MET A 164 4.11 -5.28 -4.70
C MET A 164 4.25 -6.01 -3.38
N THR A 165 4.58 -7.29 -3.45
CA THR A 165 4.89 -8.09 -2.26
C THR A 165 6.28 -7.72 -1.74
N GLY A 166 6.46 -7.79 -0.45
CA GLY A 166 7.72 -7.49 0.22
C GLY A 166 7.52 -7.74 1.69
N PHE A 167 7.87 -6.77 2.53
CA PHE A 167 7.66 -6.85 3.98
C PHE A 167 6.21 -7.20 4.36
N ALA A 168 5.22 -6.80 3.57
CA ALA A 168 3.82 -7.16 3.79
C ALA A 168 3.56 -8.68 3.87
N LEU A 169 4.44 -9.53 3.31
CA LEU A 169 4.38 -10.97 3.52
C LEU A 169 4.49 -11.37 4.99
N SER A 170 5.15 -10.57 5.82
CA SER A 170 5.24 -10.84 7.27
C SER A 170 3.90 -10.69 8.00
N ASN A 171 2.97 -9.96 7.40
CA ASN A 171 1.63 -9.72 7.94
C ASN A 171 0.61 -10.76 7.47
N VAL A 172 1.02 -11.69 6.59
CA VAL A 172 0.13 -12.71 6.03
C VAL A 172 0.14 -13.95 6.92
N GLY A 173 -1.04 -14.50 7.20
CA GLY A 173 -1.16 -15.79 7.88
C GLY A 173 -0.53 -16.89 7.03
N GLN A 174 0.32 -17.71 7.65
CA GLN A 174 0.89 -18.86 6.96
C GLN A 174 -0.19 -19.87 6.60
N PRO A 175 -0.22 -20.41 5.39
CA PRO A 175 -1.11 -21.52 5.10
C PRO A 175 -0.76 -22.67 6.04
N CYS A 176 -1.76 -23.24 6.71
CA CYS A 176 -1.59 -24.48 7.44
C CYS A 176 -1.12 -25.55 6.46
N GLY A 177 0.12 -26.03 6.64
CA GLY A 177 0.66 -27.18 5.91
C GLY A 177 -0.10 -28.46 6.26
#